data_610dab6df98319ea71b551de5f62451c
#
_entry.id   610dab6df98319ea71b551de5f62451c
#
_cell.length_a   1.000
_cell.length_b   1.000
_cell.length_c   1.000
_cell.angle_alpha   90.00
_cell.angle_beta   90.00
_cell.angle_gamma   90.00
#
_symmetry.space_group_name_H-M   'P 1'
#
loop_
_entity.id
_entity.type
_entity.pdbx_description
1 polymer ?
#
loop_
_entity_poly.entity_id
_entity_poly.type
_entity_poly.pdbx_seq_one_letter_code
_entity_poly.pdbx_strand_id
1 'polypeptide(L)'
;MLRLVPAHIILLQKGWQAVSGFITALLVAYFLSPEEQGYYYAIGSLLSGYVLLDLGLSGLLVQISARMFPGLEFRPGGHVVPDGIPRSAFLAMAAWSKRWYAKAGLAALCLIPIGFLYFSYAKPGSPEMNWQWPWIFVVISVAVSMPVYPVLSIVEGTGRVAEAYLVRLGHYGLGALLAWSLLAGGLGLYAPAMAPLSVAVVANGWLYFRYRPLFAANSGKERGFSWREQVWPLQRKVALSWLSSYVFLYSPTLIVFYFLDSAMAGQLGLSIVVANLLGSLCASWLIAKVPLITHLVVQGRAVDSHNLFLAEFRKAFLLMFVAYVVGIVVVAWANEVFIAKRILPLFELSLLFAVFLIFHSISMFSVYFRARGREVLAIPIIVATLISLVVACGLAKNYGVPGVLASFLAIYGGGGLLGMRIAWKNR
;
A
#
# COMPACT_ATOMS: atom_id res chain seq x y z
N MET A 1 9.26 -31.99 9.45
CA MET A 1 8.75 -30.69 9.04
C MET A 1 9.54 -29.61 9.76
N LEU A 2 10.37 -28.86 9.04
CA LEU A 2 11.09 -27.71 9.54
C LEU A 2 10.07 -26.72 10.15
N ARG A 3 10.10 -26.53 11.46
CA ARG A 3 9.39 -25.41 12.13
C ARG A 3 10.12 -24.13 11.72
N LEU A 4 9.80 -23.60 10.53
CA LEU A 4 10.27 -22.27 10.15
C LEU A 4 9.77 -21.29 11.22
N VAL A 5 10.71 -20.62 11.87
CA VAL A 5 10.39 -19.57 12.84
C VAL A 5 9.57 -18.50 12.10
N PRO A 6 8.48 -17.97 12.65
CA PRO A 6 7.61 -17.00 11.98
C PRO A 6 8.37 -15.86 11.29
N ALA A 7 9.48 -15.40 11.86
CA ALA A 7 10.32 -14.36 11.29
C ALA A 7 10.90 -14.71 9.90
N HIS A 8 11.31 -15.97 9.68
CA HIS A 8 11.86 -16.39 8.38
C HIS A 8 10.79 -16.37 7.28
N ILE A 9 9.55 -16.73 7.61
CA ILE A 9 8.42 -16.72 6.64
C ILE A 9 8.06 -15.28 6.29
N ILE A 10 8.06 -14.36 7.26
CA ILE A 10 7.82 -12.94 7.03
C ILE A 10 8.90 -12.37 6.10
N LEU A 11 10.17 -12.65 6.39
CA LEU A 11 11.29 -12.20 5.56
C LEU A 11 11.23 -12.76 4.15
N LEU A 12 10.91 -14.04 4.00
CA LEU A 12 10.74 -14.68 2.70
C LEU A 12 9.61 -14.03 1.89
N GLN A 13 8.44 -13.81 2.52
CA GLN A 13 7.31 -13.17 1.85
C GLN A 13 7.63 -11.71 1.45
N LYS A 14 8.26 -10.94 2.33
CA LYS A 14 8.66 -9.56 2.04
C LYS A 14 9.75 -9.48 0.98
N GLY A 15 10.74 -10.37 1.04
CA GLY A 15 11.77 -10.50 0.02
C GLY A 15 11.17 -10.86 -1.34
N TRP A 16 10.28 -11.86 -1.38
CA TRP A 16 9.56 -12.21 -2.60
C TRP A 16 8.76 -11.03 -3.17
N GLN A 17 8.03 -10.31 -2.32
CA GLN A 17 7.25 -9.14 -2.74
C GLN A 17 8.12 -8.05 -3.37
N ALA A 18 9.30 -7.79 -2.81
CA ALA A 18 10.25 -6.81 -3.35
C ALA A 18 10.83 -7.28 -4.69
N VAL A 19 11.31 -8.52 -4.75
CA VAL A 19 11.91 -9.11 -5.96
C VAL A 19 10.89 -9.22 -7.09
N SER A 20 9.70 -9.77 -6.80
CA SER A 20 8.64 -9.91 -7.81
C SER A 20 8.13 -8.56 -8.30
N GLY A 21 8.03 -7.56 -7.44
CA GLY A 21 7.67 -6.19 -7.83
C GLY A 21 8.71 -5.57 -8.77
N PHE A 22 10.00 -5.75 -8.48
CA PHE A 22 11.08 -5.29 -9.35
C PHE A 22 11.07 -5.99 -10.71
N ILE A 23 10.95 -7.33 -10.72
CA ILE A 23 10.86 -8.11 -11.97
C ILE A 23 9.64 -7.66 -12.78
N THR A 24 8.47 -7.48 -12.14
CA THR A 24 7.26 -7.00 -12.82
C THR A 24 7.49 -5.63 -13.46
N ALA A 25 8.16 -4.70 -12.77
CA ALA A 25 8.48 -3.38 -13.32
C ALA A 25 9.38 -3.48 -14.57
N LEU A 26 10.38 -4.36 -14.55
CA LEU A 26 11.23 -4.63 -15.72
C LEU A 26 10.45 -5.24 -16.89
N LEU A 27 9.59 -6.23 -16.61
CA LEU A 27 8.79 -6.89 -17.64
C LEU A 27 7.74 -5.94 -18.25
N VAL A 28 7.15 -5.06 -17.45
CA VAL A 28 6.26 -3.98 -17.93
C VAL A 28 7.02 -3.07 -18.88
N ALA A 29 8.22 -2.62 -18.52
CA ALA A 29 9.05 -1.79 -19.40
C ALA A 29 9.47 -2.52 -20.68
N TYR A 30 9.67 -3.82 -20.63
CA TYR A 30 10.14 -4.62 -21.77
C TYR A 30 9.03 -5.01 -22.74
N PHE A 31 7.89 -5.49 -22.25
CA PHE A 31 6.82 -6.06 -23.07
C PHE A 31 5.77 -5.04 -23.52
N LEU A 32 5.57 -3.94 -22.81
CA LEU A 32 4.55 -2.96 -23.14
C LEU A 32 5.13 -1.82 -24.02
N SER A 33 4.30 -1.25 -24.89
CA SER A 33 4.62 0.03 -25.54
C SER A 33 4.68 1.17 -24.50
N PRO A 34 5.26 2.34 -24.81
CA PRO A 34 5.24 3.48 -23.91
C PRO A 34 3.81 3.86 -23.47
N GLU A 35 2.86 3.83 -24.40
CA GLU A 35 1.46 4.16 -24.19
C GLU A 35 0.77 3.11 -23.31
N GLU A 36 0.97 1.81 -23.62
CA GLU A 36 0.46 0.70 -22.79
C GLU A 36 1.00 0.76 -21.37
N GLN A 37 2.28 1.09 -21.21
CA GLN A 37 2.89 1.30 -19.90
C GLN A 37 2.16 2.41 -19.14
N GLY A 38 1.77 3.49 -19.82
CA GLY A 38 0.96 4.56 -19.25
C GLY A 38 -0.40 4.09 -18.75
N TYR A 39 -1.12 3.35 -19.58
CA TYR A 39 -2.40 2.75 -19.18
C TYR A 39 -2.23 1.76 -18.03
N TYR A 40 -1.20 0.92 -18.05
CA TYR A 40 -0.89 -0.02 -16.98
C TYR A 40 -0.76 0.69 -15.62
N TYR A 41 0.04 1.75 -15.54
CA TYR A 41 0.24 2.50 -14.30
C TYR A 41 -0.96 3.39 -13.94
N ALA A 42 -1.67 3.95 -14.91
CA ALA A 42 -2.90 4.71 -14.65
C ALA A 42 -4.04 3.81 -14.12
N ILE A 43 -4.23 2.62 -14.73
CA ILE A 43 -5.15 1.59 -14.24
C ILE A 43 -4.80 1.20 -12.80
N GLY A 44 -3.53 0.89 -12.53
CA GLY A 44 -3.06 0.55 -11.19
C GLY A 44 -3.28 1.68 -10.17
N SER A 45 -3.02 2.92 -10.57
CA SER A 45 -3.19 4.10 -9.72
C SER A 45 -4.66 4.37 -9.40
N LEU A 46 -5.54 4.33 -10.39
CA LEU A 46 -6.98 4.54 -10.20
C LEU A 46 -7.60 3.39 -9.40
N LEU A 47 -7.22 2.15 -9.72
CA LEU A 47 -7.65 0.96 -8.99
C LEU A 47 -7.30 1.06 -7.51
N SER A 48 -6.10 1.55 -7.18
CA SER A 48 -5.66 1.69 -5.78
C SER A 48 -6.61 2.53 -4.92
N GLY A 49 -7.60 3.22 -5.53
CA GLY A 49 -8.73 3.85 -4.86
C GLY A 49 -9.54 2.91 -3.97
N TYR A 50 -9.51 1.60 -4.20
CA TYR A 50 -10.15 0.64 -3.30
C TYR A 50 -9.57 0.66 -1.87
N VAL A 51 -8.33 1.11 -1.69
CA VAL A 51 -7.70 1.31 -0.38
C VAL A 51 -8.50 2.29 0.48
N LEU A 52 -9.23 3.23 -0.14
CA LEU A 52 -10.15 4.14 0.55
C LEU A 52 -11.34 3.40 1.19
N LEU A 53 -11.65 2.19 0.73
CA LEU A 53 -12.70 1.35 1.32
C LEU A 53 -12.17 0.56 2.53
N ASP A 54 -10.85 0.31 2.60
CA ASP A 54 -10.20 -0.31 3.74
C ASP A 54 -9.86 0.69 4.85
N LEU A 55 -9.35 1.86 4.51
CA LEU A 55 -8.93 2.93 5.43
C LEU A 55 -8.11 2.42 6.63
N GLY A 56 -7.25 1.43 6.38
CA GLY A 56 -6.39 0.83 7.41
C GLY A 56 -7.10 -0.12 8.37
N LEU A 57 -8.34 -0.49 8.09
CA LEU A 57 -9.12 -1.40 8.92
C LEU A 57 -8.47 -2.79 9.03
N SER A 58 -7.88 -3.31 7.95
CA SER A 58 -7.15 -4.57 7.95
C SER A 58 -6.04 -4.61 9.01
N GLY A 59 -5.23 -3.55 9.12
CA GLY A 59 -4.21 -3.43 10.16
C GLY A 59 -4.78 -3.33 11.58
N LEU A 60 -5.91 -2.66 11.75
CA LEU A 60 -6.61 -2.56 13.03
C LEU A 60 -7.22 -3.91 13.44
N LEU A 61 -7.75 -4.69 12.50
CA LEU A 61 -8.28 -6.03 12.78
C LEU A 61 -7.21 -6.97 13.33
N VAL A 62 -5.96 -6.88 12.87
CA VAL A 62 -4.83 -7.62 13.48
C VAL A 62 -4.70 -7.27 14.97
N GLN A 63 -4.70 -5.98 15.31
CA GLN A 63 -4.52 -5.52 16.70
C GLN A 63 -5.73 -5.88 17.58
N ILE A 64 -6.94 -5.73 17.07
CA ILE A 64 -8.17 -6.02 17.81
C ILE A 64 -8.27 -7.53 18.04
N SER A 65 -8.01 -8.34 17.04
CA SER A 65 -7.99 -9.80 17.17
C SER A 65 -6.97 -10.26 18.20
N ALA A 66 -5.77 -9.66 18.21
CA ALA A 66 -4.74 -9.96 19.21
C ALA A 66 -5.19 -9.64 20.65
N ARG A 67 -6.07 -8.64 20.83
CA ARG A 67 -6.63 -8.29 22.15
C ARG A 67 -7.82 -9.15 22.56
N MET A 68 -8.62 -9.63 21.60
CA MET A 68 -9.85 -10.37 21.85
C MET A 68 -9.64 -11.89 21.93
N PHE A 69 -8.53 -12.41 21.39
CA PHE A 69 -8.27 -13.83 21.27
C PHE A 69 -7.63 -14.50 22.53
N PRO A 70 -6.97 -13.78 23.46
CA PRO A 70 -6.43 -14.41 24.67
C PRO A 70 -7.49 -15.24 25.42
N GLY A 71 -7.14 -16.49 25.74
CA GLY A 71 -8.08 -17.47 26.36
C GLY A 71 -8.98 -18.20 25.36
N LEU A 72 -8.88 -17.88 24.08
CA LEU A 72 -9.52 -18.61 22.98
C LEU A 72 -8.48 -19.42 22.20
N GLU A 73 -8.93 -20.49 21.57
CA GLU A 73 -8.10 -21.29 20.67
C GLU A 73 -8.88 -21.80 19.46
N PHE A 74 -8.16 -22.10 18.37
CA PHE A 74 -8.75 -22.77 17.21
C PHE A 74 -8.61 -24.29 17.33
N ARG A 75 -9.73 -25.00 17.29
CA ARG A 75 -9.77 -26.44 17.02
C ARG A 75 -9.63 -26.76 15.53
N PRO A 76 -9.34 -28.02 15.18
CA PRO A 76 -9.38 -28.47 13.78
C PRO A 76 -10.68 -28.03 13.11
N GLY A 77 -10.58 -27.55 11.84
CA GLY A 77 -11.70 -26.99 11.09
C GLY A 77 -12.00 -25.51 11.39
N GLY A 78 -11.20 -24.82 12.23
CA GLY A 78 -11.33 -23.38 12.49
C GLY A 78 -12.43 -23.00 13.48
N HIS A 79 -12.90 -23.94 14.27
CA HIS A 79 -13.83 -23.66 15.38
C HIS A 79 -13.09 -22.96 16.51
N VAL A 80 -13.67 -21.87 17.02
CA VAL A 80 -13.15 -21.12 18.17
C VAL A 80 -13.73 -21.67 19.44
N VAL A 81 -12.91 -21.95 20.45
CA VAL A 81 -13.29 -22.46 21.76
C VAL A 81 -12.47 -21.72 22.86
N PRO A 82 -12.90 -21.75 24.15
CA PRO A 82 -14.14 -22.30 24.70
C PRO A 82 -15.36 -21.42 24.34
N ASP A 83 -16.55 -21.99 24.59
CA ASP A 83 -17.81 -21.24 24.44
C ASP A 83 -17.91 -20.16 25.55
N GLY A 84 -18.56 -19.06 25.25
CA GLY A 84 -18.77 -17.97 26.18
C GLY A 84 -18.80 -16.57 25.51
N ILE A 85 -18.88 -15.53 26.34
CA ILE A 85 -18.95 -14.15 25.91
C ILE A 85 -17.72 -13.74 25.06
N PRO A 86 -16.46 -14.10 25.44
CA PRO A 86 -15.28 -13.73 24.63
C PRO A 86 -15.32 -14.32 23.22
N ARG A 87 -15.74 -15.59 23.08
CA ARG A 87 -15.92 -16.22 21.77
C ARG A 87 -17.03 -15.54 20.98
N SER A 88 -18.17 -15.25 21.59
CA SER A 88 -19.28 -14.57 20.94
C SER A 88 -18.87 -13.20 20.40
N ALA A 89 -18.15 -12.40 21.19
CA ALA A 89 -17.64 -11.10 20.79
C ALA A 89 -16.62 -11.20 19.64
N PHE A 90 -15.71 -12.17 19.68
CA PHE A 90 -14.73 -12.41 18.62
C PHE A 90 -15.39 -12.82 17.31
N LEU A 91 -16.36 -13.73 17.35
CA LEU A 91 -17.14 -14.14 16.17
C LEU A 91 -18.02 -13.00 15.63
N ALA A 92 -18.59 -12.16 16.52
CA ALA A 92 -19.32 -10.95 16.12
C ALA A 92 -18.45 -9.97 15.35
N MET A 93 -17.21 -9.74 15.81
CA MET A 93 -16.21 -8.93 15.11
C MET A 93 -15.88 -9.52 13.74
N ALA A 94 -15.62 -10.83 13.66
CA ALA A 94 -15.31 -11.51 12.40
C ALA A 94 -16.46 -11.41 11.40
N ALA A 95 -17.69 -11.65 11.85
CA ALA A 95 -18.88 -11.56 11.02
C ALA A 95 -19.15 -10.11 10.55
N TRP A 96 -18.97 -9.12 11.43
CA TRP A 96 -19.10 -7.71 11.08
C TRP A 96 -18.07 -7.32 10.03
N SER A 97 -16.81 -7.67 10.25
CA SER A 97 -15.69 -7.36 9.33
C SER A 97 -15.95 -7.94 7.94
N LYS A 98 -16.34 -9.20 7.86
CA LYS A 98 -16.68 -9.86 6.59
C LYS A 98 -17.78 -9.13 5.84
N ARG A 99 -18.88 -8.73 6.54
CA ARG A 99 -19.98 -7.97 5.91
C ARG A 99 -19.52 -6.59 5.43
N TRP A 100 -18.69 -5.91 6.23
CA TRP A 100 -18.13 -4.62 5.84
C TRP A 100 -17.35 -4.75 4.53
N TYR A 101 -16.41 -5.71 4.46
CA TYR A 101 -15.60 -5.91 3.26
C TYR A 101 -16.39 -6.47 2.07
N ALA A 102 -17.44 -7.22 2.28
CA ALA A 102 -18.34 -7.61 1.20
C ALA A 102 -19.07 -6.38 0.61
N LYS A 103 -19.55 -5.46 1.48
CA LYS A 103 -20.11 -4.17 1.03
C LYS A 103 -19.06 -3.29 0.36
N ALA A 104 -17.84 -3.25 0.89
CA ALA A 104 -16.73 -2.55 0.28
C ALA A 104 -16.38 -3.13 -1.11
N GLY A 105 -16.41 -4.45 -1.27
CA GLY A 105 -16.25 -5.10 -2.57
C GLY A 105 -17.32 -4.69 -3.57
N LEU A 106 -18.60 -4.64 -3.14
CA LEU A 106 -19.70 -4.12 -3.98
C LEU A 106 -19.47 -2.63 -4.31
N ALA A 107 -19.07 -1.82 -3.34
CA ALA A 107 -18.76 -0.41 -3.56
C ALA A 107 -17.58 -0.21 -4.51
N ALA A 108 -16.60 -1.13 -4.52
CA ALA A 108 -15.49 -1.09 -5.47
C ALA A 108 -15.97 -1.17 -6.93
N LEU A 109 -17.12 -1.79 -7.22
CA LEU A 109 -17.69 -1.80 -8.57
C LEU A 109 -18.04 -0.40 -9.09
N CYS A 110 -18.24 0.59 -8.20
CA CYS A 110 -18.41 1.99 -8.60
C CYS A 110 -17.15 2.56 -9.27
N LEU A 111 -15.98 1.93 -9.12
CA LEU A 111 -14.78 2.30 -9.86
C LEU A 111 -14.95 2.03 -11.37
N ILE A 112 -15.82 1.11 -11.80
CA ILE A 112 -16.08 0.85 -13.23
C ILE A 112 -16.49 2.15 -13.93
N PRO A 113 -17.63 2.79 -13.61
CA PRO A 113 -18.04 4.03 -14.26
C PRO A 113 -17.03 5.18 -14.02
N ILE A 114 -16.38 5.25 -12.87
CA ILE A 114 -15.34 6.27 -12.59
C ILE A 114 -14.20 6.13 -13.57
N GLY A 115 -13.69 4.92 -13.82
CA GLY A 115 -12.64 4.69 -14.79
C GLY A 115 -13.09 4.97 -16.22
N PHE A 116 -14.31 4.60 -16.59
CA PHE A 116 -14.84 4.96 -17.90
C PHE A 116 -14.91 6.48 -18.10
N LEU A 117 -15.39 7.24 -17.12
CA LEU A 117 -15.35 8.70 -17.16
C LEU A 117 -13.92 9.21 -17.26
N TYR A 118 -13.02 8.73 -16.40
CA TYR A 118 -11.64 9.20 -16.37
C TYR A 118 -10.91 8.95 -17.69
N PHE A 119 -10.88 7.71 -18.19
CA PHE A 119 -10.14 7.34 -19.39
C PHE A 119 -10.78 7.89 -20.69
N SER A 120 -12.10 8.11 -20.72
CA SER A 120 -12.77 8.72 -21.87
C SER A 120 -12.51 10.21 -22.00
N TYR A 121 -12.35 10.93 -20.88
CA TYR A 121 -12.07 12.37 -20.88
C TYR A 121 -10.57 12.70 -20.82
N ALA A 122 -9.73 11.77 -20.39
CA ALA A 122 -8.29 11.92 -20.51
C ALA A 122 -7.92 11.99 -22.00
N LYS A 123 -6.87 12.76 -22.34
CA LYS A 123 -6.37 12.86 -23.73
C LYS A 123 -5.32 11.75 -23.96
N PRO A 124 -5.70 10.51 -24.24
CA PRO A 124 -4.73 9.47 -24.53
C PRO A 124 -4.12 9.72 -25.92
N GLY A 125 -2.83 9.50 -26.04
CA GLY A 125 -2.10 9.66 -27.29
C GLY A 125 -2.43 8.59 -28.35
N SER A 126 -3.27 7.61 -28.07
CA SER A 126 -3.66 6.57 -29.02
C SER A 126 -5.15 6.23 -28.90
N PRO A 127 -5.95 6.49 -29.97
CA PRO A 127 -7.38 6.17 -29.99
C PRO A 127 -7.72 4.67 -30.04
N GLU A 128 -6.75 3.79 -30.31
CA GLU A 128 -6.98 2.36 -30.55
C GLU A 128 -6.74 1.45 -29.31
N MET A 129 -6.43 2.03 -28.15
CA MET A 129 -6.11 1.25 -26.96
C MET A 129 -7.35 0.62 -26.33
N ASN A 130 -7.41 -0.70 -26.32
CA ASN A 130 -8.50 -1.48 -25.71
C ASN A 130 -8.33 -1.60 -24.18
N TRP A 131 -8.54 -0.51 -23.45
CA TRP A 131 -8.43 -0.46 -21.96
C TRP A 131 -9.71 -0.88 -21.23
N GLN A 132 -10.87 -0.88 -21.89
CA GLN A 132 -12.18 -1.05 -21.26
C GLN A 132 -12.32 -2.40 -20.57
N TRP A 133 -12.04 -3.50 -21.29
CA TRP A 133 -12.14 -4.84 -20.75
C TRP A 133 -11.10 -5.13 -19.66
N PRO A 134 -9.80 -4.78 -19.82
CA PRO A 134 -8.82 -4.82 -18.73
C PRO A 134 -9.30 -4.08 -17.48
N TRP A 135 -9.86 -2.86 -17.63
CA TRP A 135 -10.38 -2.09 -16.51
C TRP A 135 -11.51 -2.79 -15.76
N ILE A 136 -12.54 -3.27 -16.48
CA ILE A 136 -13.65 -4.01 -15.89
C ILE A 136 -13.14 -5.25 -15.15
N PHE A 137 -12.26 -6.00 -15.78
CA PHE A 137 -11.72 -7.24 -15.23
C PHE A 137 -10.93 -7.00 -13.94
N VAL A 138 -10.10 -5.97 -13.89
CA VAL A 138 -9.31 -5.65 -12.70
C VAL A 138 -10.19 -5.18 -11.55
N VAL A 139 -11.22 -4.38 -11.81
CA VAL A 139 -12.16 -3.92 -10.77
C VAL A 139 -12.97 -5.09 -10.20
N ILE A 140 -13.47 -5.99 -11.05
CA ILE A 140 -14.17 -7.21 -10.60
C ILE A 140 -13.22 -8.07 -9.75
N SER A 141 -11.96 -8.25 -10.15
CA SER A 141 -10.98 -9.03 -9.40
C SER A 141 -10.75 -8.46 -8.00
N VAL A 142 -10.70 -7.13 -7.85
CA VAL A 142 -10.65 -6.46 -6.55
C VAL A 142 -11.92 -6.69 -5.75
N ALA A 143 -13.09 -6.49 -6.35
CA ALA A 143 -14.37 -6.67 -5.67
C ALA A 143 -14.53 -8.07 -5.06
N VAL A 144 -14.12 -9.11 -5.79
CA VAL A 144 -14.15 -10.51 -5.34
C VAL A 144 -13.08 -10.80 -4.27
N SER A 145 -11.94 -10.13 -4.31
CA SER A 145 -10.86 -10.33 -3.33
C SER A 145 -11.13 -9.65 -1.98
N MET A 146 -11.91 -8.57 -1.94
CA MET A 146 -12.15 -7.78 -0.73
C MET A 146 -12.60 -8.58 0.50
N PRO A 147 -13.55 -9.51 0.43
CA PRO A 147 -14.03 -10.26 1.62
C PRO A 147 -12.98 -11.14 2.30
N VAL A 148 -11.85 -11.38 1.67
CA VAL A 148 -10.75 -12.21 2.20
C VAL A 148 -9.85 -11.45 3.17
N TYR A 149 -9.62 -10.17 2.92
CA TYR A 149 -8.66 -9.38 3.71
C TYR A 149 -8.92 -9.39 5.22
N PRO A 150 -10.17 -9.21 5.70
CA PRO A 150 -10.42 -9.24 7.14
C PRO A 150 -10.11 -10.60 7.75
N VAL A 151 -10.35 -11.71 7.05
CA VAL A 151 -10.10 -13.04 7.60
C VAL A 151 -8.60 -13.30 7.76
N LEU A 152 -7.79 -12.92 6.77
CA LEU A 152 -6.32 -12.98 6.88
C LEU A 152 -5.81 -12.14 8.06
N SER A 153 -6.32 -10.93 8.22
CA SER A 153 -5.95 -10.03 9.32
C SER A 153 -6.33 -10.59 10.68
N ILE A 154 -7.53 -11.19 10.79
CA ILE A 154 -8.01 -11.82 12.04
C ILE A 154 -7.12 -13.03 12.37
N VAL A 155 -6.83 -13.91 11.41
CA VAL A 155 -5.96 -15.08 11.63
C VAL A 155 -4.55 -14.65 12.04
N GLU A 156 -3.99 -13.62 11.41
CA GLU A 156 -2.71 -13.05 11.80
C GLU A 156 -2.72 -12.55 13.25
N GLY A 157 -3.76 -11.81 13.63
CA GLY A 157 -3.93 -11.26 14.98
C GLY A 157 -4.10 -12.31 16.08
N THR A 158 -4.58 -13.52 15.76
CA THR A 158 -4.67 -14.64 16.72
C THR A 158 -3.33 -15.32 16.99
N GLY A 159 -2.21 -14.78 16.51
CA GLY A 159 -0.87 -15.35 16.69
C GLY A 159 -0.47 -16.36 15.60
N ARG A 160 -1.34 -16.67 14.65
CA ARG A 160 -1.02 -17.55 13.51
C ARG A 160 -0.32 -16.79 12.36
N VAL A 161 0.67 -16.00 12.72
CA VAL A 161 1.41 -15.11 11.82
C VAL A 161 2.04 -15.88 10.66
N ALA A 162 2.76 -16.97 10.97
CA ALA A 162 3.41 -17.79 9.94
C ALA A 162 2.42 -18.31 8.89
N GLU A 163 1.24 -18.75 9.34
CA GLU A 163 0.18 -19.27 8.48
C GLU A 163 -0.37 -18.18 7.55
N ALA A 164 -0.69 -16.99 8.09
CA ALA A 164 -1.16 -15.86 7.29
C ALA A 164 -0.12 -15.40 6.25
N TYR A 165 1.16 -15.39 6.62
CA TYR A 165 2.23 -15.00 5.70
C TYR A 165 2.55 -16.04 4.62
N LEU A 166 2.36 -17.33 4.90
CA LEU A 166 2.45 -18.40 3.88
C LEU A 166 1.35 -18.24 2.82
N VAL A 167 0.11 -17.93 3.24
CA VAL A 167 -0.98 -17.65 2.28
C VAL A 167 -0.66 -16.41 1.45
N ARG A 168 -0.14 -15.36 2.09
CA ARG A 168 0.32 -14.15 1.36
C ARG A 168 1.43 -14.49 0.37
N LEU A 169 2.41 -15.30 0.75
CA LEU A 169 3.47 -15.74 -0.16
C LEU A 169 2.90 -16.51 -1.36
N GLY A 170 1.95 -17.42 -1.12
CA GLY A 170 1.30 -18.20 -2.17
C GLY A 170 0.55 -17.32 -3.19
N HIS A 171 -0.30 -16.40 -2.72
CA HIS A 171 -1.03 -15.54 -3.65
C HIS A 171 -0.13 -14.50 -4.34
N TYR A 172 0.90 -13.93 -3.67
CA TYR A 172 1.86 -13.06 -4.35
C TYR A 172 2.68 -13.82 -5.40
N GLY A 173 3.05 -15.09 -5.10
CA GLY A 173 3.74 -15.96 -6.05
C GLY A 173 2.89 -16.24 -7.28
N LEU A 174 1.67 -16.73 -7.09
CA LEU A 174 0.75 -17.00 -8.17
C LEU A 174 0.41 -15.74 -8.98
N GLY A 175 0.12 -14.63 -8.28
CA GLY A 175 -0.20 -13.36 -8.93
C GLY A 175 0.92 -12.82 -9.80
N ALA A 176 2.17 -12.92 -9.34
CA ALA A 176 3.34 -12.52 -10.11
C ALA A 176 3.52 -13.41 -11.35
N LEU A 177 3.45 -14.74 -11.21
CA LEU A 177 3.61 -15.68 -12.32
C LEU A 177 2.53 -15.45 -13.39
N LEU A 178 1.27 -15.28 -12.99
CA LEU A 178 0.17 -15.00 -13.92
C LEU A 178 0.35 -13.63 -14.61
N ALA A 179 0.76 -12.61 -13.87
CA ALA A 179 1.01 -11.28 -14.45
C ALA A 179 2.15 -11.34 -15.48
N TRP A 180 3.24 -12.05 -15.19
CA TRP A 180 4.37 -12.21 -16.10
C TRP A 180 3.99 -13.02 -17.35
N SER A 181 3.16 -14.05 -17.21
CA SER A 181 2.65 -14.82 -18.34
C SER A 181 1.77 -13.95 -19.27
N LEU A 182 0.92 -13.08 -18.71
CA LEU A 182 0.09 -12.16 -19.49
C LEU A 182 0.92 -11.08 -20.18
N LEU A 183 1.94 -10.54 -19.50
CA LEU A 183 2.88 -9.59 -20.12
C LEU A 183 3.60 -10.21 -21.31
N ALA A 184 4.15 -11.43 -21.14
CA ALA A 184 4.83 -12.15 -22.22
C ALA A 184 3.88 -12.57 -23.35
N GLY A 185 2.61 -12.83 -23.03
CA GLY A 185 1.57 -13.23 -23.99
C GLY A 185 0.88 -12.09 -24.73
N GLY A 186 1.31 -10.82 -24.55
CA GLY A 186 0.71 -9.65 -25.23
C GLY A 186 -0.63 -9.19 -24.62
N LEU A 187 -0.99 -9.69 -23.42
CA LEU A 187 -2.19 -9.31 -22.68
C LEU A 187 -1.84 -8.43 -21.45
N GLY A 188 -0.81 -7.61 -21.57
CA GLY A 188 -0.19 -6.92 -20.44
C GLY A 188 -1.12 -6.00 -19.65
N LEU A 189 -2.13 -5.40 -20.27
CA LEU A 189 -3.11 -4.56 -19.56
C LEU A 189 -4.01 -5.35 -18.59
N TYR A 190 -4.10 -6.68 -18.72
CA TYR A 190 -4.78 -7.54 -17.75
C TYR A 190 -3.90 -7.93 -16.55
N ALA A 191 -2.58 -7.74 -16.63
CA ALA A 191 -1.65 -8.13 -15.58
C ALA A 191 -1.94 -7.47 -14.21
N PRO A 192 -2.40 -6.20 -14.09
CA PRO A 192 -2.79 -5.63 -12.80
C PRO A 192 -3.90 -6.39 -12.06
N ALA A 193 -4.75 -7.12 -12.79
CA ALA A 193 -5.82 -7.93 -12.20
C ALA A 193 -5.31 -9.21 -11.51
N MET A 194 -4.11 -9.68 -11.85
CA MET A 194 -3.62 -10.98 -11.37
C MET A 194 -3.30 -10.98 -9.88
N ALA A 195 -2.88 -9.86 -9.33
CA ALA A 195 -2.64 -9.73 -7.90
C ALA A 195 -3.95 -9.92 -7.08
N PRO A 196 -5.02 -9.13 -7.27
CA PRO A 196 -6.28 -9.35 -6.55
C PRO A 196 -6.96 -10.67 -6.91
N LEU A 197 -6.89 -11.14 -8.17
CA LEU A 197 -7.45 -12.42 -8.56
C LEU A 197 -6.77 -13.59 -7.82
N SER A 198 -5.46 -13.57 -7.69
CA SER A 198 -4.72 -14.60 -6.94
C SER A 198 -5.07 -14.59 -5.45
N VAL A 199 -5.34 -13.42 -4.86
CA VAL A 199 -5.89 -13.32 -3.50
C VAL A 199 -7.26 -14.01 -3.44
N ALA A 200 -8.15 -13.69 -4.39
CA ALA A 200 -9.48 -14.28 -4.44
C ALA A 200 -9.44 -15.82 -4.55
N VAL A 201 -8.52 -16.38 -5.31
CA VAL A 201 -8.41 -17.84 -5.52
C VAL A 201 -7.68 -18.51 -4.35
N VAL A 202 -6.42 -18.12 -4.09
CA VAL A 202 -5.56 -18.80 -3.11
C VAL A 202 -6.04 -18.59 -1.69
N ALA A 203 -6.29 -17.33 -1.32
CA ALA A 203 -6.62 -17.03 0.07
C ALA A 203 -8.07 -17.44 0.41
N ASN A 204 -9.04 -17.23 -0.48
CA ASN A 204 -10.41 -17.74 -0.26
C ASN A 204 -10.44 -19.27 -0.19
N GLY A 205 -9.75 -19.95 -1.11
CA GLY A 205 -9.69 -21.42 -1.11
C GLY A 205 -9.13 -21.93 0.22
N TRP A 206 -7.95 -21.43 0.60
CA TRP A 206 -7.32 -21.85 1.84
C TRP A 206 -8.15 -21.52 3.08
N LEU A 207 -8.70 -20.31 3.19
CA LEU A 207 -9.52 -19.90 4.32
C LEU A 207 -10.85 -20.68 4.38
N TYR A 208 -11.47 -20.98 3.23
CA TYR A 208 -12.68 -21.80 3.17
C TYR A 208 -12.44 -23.20 3.74
N PHE A 209 -11.34 -23.87 3.35
CA PHE A 209 -11.04 -25.21 3.86
C PHE A 209 -10.58 -25.19 5.32
N ARG A 210 -9.90 -24.15 5.77
CA ARG A 210 -9.26 -24.12 7.10
C ARG A 210 -10.07 -23.41 8.17
N TYR A 211 -10.82 -22.35 7.80
CA TYR A 211 -11.53 -21.45 8.72
C TYR A 211 -12.99 -21.23 8.30
N ARG A 212 -13.63 -22.25 7.73
CA ARG A 212 -15.03 -22.20 7.30
C ARG A 212 -15.99 -21.61 8.36
N PRO A 213 -15.86 -21.93 9.68
CA PRO A 213 -16.72 -21.37 10.71
C PRO A 213 -16.66 -19.84 10.84
N LEU A 214 -15.49 -19.23 10.57
CA LEU A 214 -15.38 -17.77 10.54
C LEU A 214 -16.15 -17.15 9.35
N PHE A 215 -16.34 -17.91 8.27
CA PHE A 215 -17.17 -17.48 7.14
C PHE A 215 -18.67 -17.69 7.39
N ALA A 216 -19.02 -18.70 8.15
CA ALA A 216 -20.41 -19.09 8.41
C ALA A 216 -21.01 -18.38 9.63
N ALA A 217 -20.21 -17.60 10.39
CA ALA A 217 -20.69 -16.91 11.58
C ALA A 217 -21.88 -16.01 11.25
N ASN A 218 -23.07 -16.40 11.75
CA ASN A 218 -24.32 -15.70 11.61
C ASN A 218 -24.48 -14.69 12.76
N SER A 219 -24.48 -13.43 12.41
CA SER A 219 -24.48 -12.28 13.31
C SER A 219 -25.77 -12.04 14.11
N GLY A 220 -26.76 -12.88 13.98
CA GLY A 220 -28.04 -12.68 14.69
C GLY A 220 -28.03 -13.06 16.17
N LYS A 221 -27.03 -13.82 16.62
CA LYS A 221 -26.93 -14.33 18.01
C LYS A 221 -25.69 -13.84 18.77
N GLU A 222 -24.77 -13.16 18.09
CA GLU A 222 -23.47 -12.81 18.65
C GLU A 222 -23.50 -11.42 19.27
N ARG A 223 -23.16 -11.34 20.56
CA ARG A 223 -23.18 -10.12 21.38
C ARG A 223 -21.74 -9.72 21.81
N GLY A 224 -21.53 -8.44 22.11
CA GLY A 224 -20.30 -8.00 22.75
C GLY A 224 -19.28 -7.31 21.82
N PHE A 225 -19.61 -7.06 20.55
CA PHE A 225 -18.79 -6.24 19.65
C PHE A 225 -19.56 -5.05 19.11
N SER A 226 -18.96 -3.86 19.25
CA SER A 226 -19.47 -2.59 18.70
C SER A 226 -18.35 -1.92 17.89
N TRP A 227 -18.49 -1.86 16.56
CA TRP A 227 -17.53 -1.16 15.70
C TRP A 227 -17.38 0.31 16.09
N ARG A 228 -18.50 0.98 16.40
CA ARG A 228 -18.52 2.41 16.71
C ARG A 228 -17.69 2.76 17.96
N GLU A 229 -17.65 1.87 18.93
CA GLU A 229 -16.94 2.07 20.19
C GLU A 229 -15.51 1.55 20.16
N GLN A 230 -15.30 0.38 19.55
CA GLN A 230 -14.03 -0.34 19.63
C GLN A 230 -13.08 -0.09 18.47
N VAL A 231 -13.60 0.23 17.26
CA VAL A 231 -12.81 0.37 16.03
C VAL A 231 -12.76 1.80 15.54
N TRP A 232 -13.90 2.47 15.43
CA TRP A 232 -14.01 3.80 14.84
C TRP A 232 -13.09 4.87 15.44
N PRO A 233 -12.90 4.96 16.78
CA PRO A 233 -12.00 5.96 17.36
C PRO A 233 -10.54 5.81 16.91
N LEU A 234 -10.10 4.57 16.61
CA LEU A 234 -8.78 4.26 16.08
C LEU A 234 -8.74 4.44 14.56
N GLN A 235 -9.75 3.93 13.86
CA GLN A 235 -9.82 3.94 12.41
C GLN A 235 -9.80 5.36 11.83
N ARG A 236 -10.57 6.30 12.39
CA ARG A 236 -10.60 7.70 11.92
C ARG A 236 -9.24 8.38 11.94
N LYS A 237 -8.36 8.02 12.89
CA LYS A 237 -7.00 8.57 12.98
C LYS A 237 -6.09 7.98 11.92
N VAL A 238 -6.18 6.66 11.72
CA VAL A 238 -5.37 5.94 10.75
C VAL A 238 -5.80 6.26 9.31
N ALA A 239 -7.10 6.44 9.09
CA ALA A 239 -7.69 6.75 7.79
C ALA A 239 -7.09 7.99 7.12
N LEU A 240 -6.83 9.07 7.88
CA LEU A 240 -6.23 10.30 7.35
C LEU A 240 -4.81 10.06 6.81
N SER A 241 -4.02 9.28 7.53
CA SER A 241 -2.65 8.93 7.10
C SER A 241 -2.68 8.04 5.85
N TRP A 242 -3.62 7.09 5.76
CA TRP A 242 -3.80 6.25 4.58
C TRP A 242 -4.26 7.03 3.36
N LEU A 243 -5.25 7.93 3.54
CA LEU A 243 -5.74 8.81 2.48
C LEU A 243 -4.61 9.69 1.93
N SER A 244 -3.82 10.30 2.81
CA SER A 244 -2.68 11.12 2.40
C SER A 244 -1.66 10.33 1.59
N SER A 245 -1.28 9.13 2.07
CA SER A 245 -0.34 8.27 1.37
C SER A 245 -0.87 7.81 0.01
N TYR A 246 -2.17 7.50 -0.07
CA TYR A 246 -2.82 7.13 -1.32
C TYR A 246 -2.74 8.28 -2.34
N VAL A 247 -3.18 9.47 -1.96
CA VAL A 247 -3.15 10.64 -2.86
C VAL A 247 -1.72 10.93 -3.30
N PHE A 248 -0.76 10.91 -2.36
CA PHE A 248 0.65 11.16 -2.69
C PHE A 248 1.21 10.17 -3.72
N LEU A 249 0.98 8.87 -3.54
CA LEU A 249 1.61 7.84 -4.35
C LEU A 249 0.98 7.70 -5.75
N TYR A 250 -0.33 7.92 -5.86
CA TYR A 250 -1.06 7.55 -7.07
C TYR A 250 -1.57 8.73 -7.88
N SER A 251 -1.81 9.90 -7.26
CA SER A 251 -2.34 11.04 -8.01
C SER A 251 -1.38 11.62 -9.04
N PRO A 252 -0.03 11.65 -8.85
CA PRO A 252 0.85 12.21 -9.86
C PRO A 252 0.74 11.51 -11.22
N THR A 253 0.69 10.17 -11.22
CA THR A 253 0.51 9.39 -12.45
C THR A 253 -0.83 9.70 -13.13
N LEU A 254 -1.91 9.82 -12.35
CA LEU A 254 -3.23 10.17 -12.89
C LEU A 254 -3.26 11.59 -13.44
N ILE A 255 -2.64 12.57 -12.79
CA ILE A 255 -2.56 13.95 -13.25
C ILE A 255 -1.82 14.00 -14.59
N VAL A 256 -0.64 13.36 -14.69
CA VAL A 256 0.17 13.35 -15.91
C VAL A 256 -0.56 12.64 -17.05
N PHE A 257 -1.21 11.50 -16.78
CA PHE A 257 -2.02 10.79 -17.76
C PHE A 257 -3.16 11.65 -18.32
N TYR A 258 -3.86 12.40 -17.45
CA TYR A 258 -5.02 13.20 -17.82
C TYR A 258 -4.65 14.49 -18.58
N PHE A 259 -3.62 15.19 -18.12
CA PHE A 259 -3.29 16.53 -18.63
C PHE A 259 -2.19 16.55 -19.70
N LEU A 260 -1.34 15.52 -19.76
CA LEU A 260 -0.23 15.45 -20.71
C LEU A 260 -0.45 14.29 -21.70
N ASP A 261 0.20 13.15 -21.49
CA ASP A 261 0.07 11.98 -22.35
C ASP A 261 0.30 10.67 -21.57
N SER A 262 -0.08 9.55 -22.21
CA SER A 262 0.06 8.22 -21.61
C SER A 262 1.52 7.78 -21.45
N ALA A 263 2.39 8.08 -22.40
CA ALA A 263 3.80 7.66 -22.37
C ALA A 263 4.54 8.32 -21.20
N MET A 264 4.36 9.65 -21.00
CA MET A 264 4.92 10.35 -19.83
C MET A 264 4.36 9.82 -18.51
N ALA A 265 3.07 9.49 -18.47
CA ALA A 265 2.46 8.85 -17.29
C ALA A 265 3.07 7.48 -17.00
N GLY A 266 3.41 6.73 -18.05
CA GLY A 266 4.11 5.45 -17.98
C GLY A 266 5.51 5.59 -17.40
N GLN A 267 6.29 6.56 -17.90
CA GLN A 267 7.62 6.87 -17.38
C GLN A 267 7.56 7.30 -15.90
N LEU A 268 6.61 8.18 -15.54
CA LEU A 268 6.42 8.61 -14.16
C LEU A 268 5.99 7.45 -13.26
N GLY A 269 5.04 6.64 -13.69
CA GLY A 269 4.54 5.50 -12.92
C GLY A 269 5.64 4.48 -12.61
N LEU A 270 6.45 4.11 -13.60
CA LEU A 270 7.61 3.23 -13.41
C LEU A 270 8.64 3.86 -12.46
N SER A 271 8.94 5.15 -12.65
CA SER A 271 9.88 5.87 -11.80
C SER A 271 9.41 5.96 -10.35
N ILE A 272 8.09 6.14 -10.11
CA ILE A 272 7.47 6.09 -8.78
C ILE A 272 7.66 4.71 -8.15
N VAL A 273 7.44 3.62 -8.89
CA VAL A 273 7.65 2.26 -8.38
C VAL A 273 9.10 2.06 -7.96
N VAL A 274 10.06 2.48 -8.77
CA VAL A 274 11.51 2.38 -8.45
C VAL A 274 11.84 3.24 -7.22
N ALA A 275 11.41 4.50 -7.19
CA ALA A 275 11.66 5.41 -6.08
C ALA A 275 11.09 4.86 -4.76
N ASN A 276 9.85 4.39 -4.79
CA ASN A 276 9.18 3.83 -3.62
C ASN A 276 9.84 2.52 -3.15
N LEU A 277 10.27 1.66 -4.06
CA LEU A 277 10.98 0.42 -3.73
C LEU A 277 12.31 0.72 -3.02
N LEU A 278 13.16 1.56 -3.61
CA LEU A 278 14.45 1.93 -3.03
C LEU A 278 14.26 2.61 -1.66
N GLY A 279 13.36 3.57 -1.58
CA GLY A 279 13.09 4.29 -0.33
C GLY A 279 12.54 3.41 0.77
N SER A 280 11.60 2.51 0.45
CA SER A 280 11.01 1.58 1.43
C SER A 280 12.01 0.55 1.94
N LEU A 281 12.91 0.06 1.08
CA LEU A 281 14.00 -0.83 1.49
C LEU A 281 14.93 -0.14 2.49
N CYS A 282 15.34 1.10 2.21
CA CYS A 282 16.19 1.87 3.13
C CYS A 282 15.46 2.20 4.45
N ALA A 283 14.19 2.59 4.38
CA ALA A 283 13.37 2.89 5.56
C ALA A 283 13.13 1.66 6.45
N SER A 284 13.15 0.45 5.88
CA SER A 284 12.98 -0.81 6.62
C SER A 284 14.01 -0.99 7.74
N TRP A 285 15.19 -0.39 7.59
CA TRP A 285 16.24 -0.38 8.62
C TRP A 285 15.75 0.25 9.93
N LEU A 286 15.12 1.40 9.86
CA LEU A 286 14.52 2.06 11.03
C LEU A 286 13.27 1.31 11.51
N ILE A 287 12.42 0.84 10.60
CA ILE A 287 11.16 0.15 10.93
C ILE A 287 11.44 -1.10 11.78
N ALA A 288 12.53 -1.82 11.52
CA ALA A 288 12.95 -2.97 12.32
C ALA A 288 13.27 -2.62 13.78
N LYS A 289 13.58 -1.36 14.09
CA LYS A 289 13.87 -0.88 15.46
C LYS A 289 12.65 -0.31 16.19
N VAL A 290 11.50 -0.17 15.52
CA VAL A 290 10.27 0.40 16.12
C VAL A 290 9.84 -0.32 17.39
N PRO A 291 9.85 -1.67 17.49
CA PRO A 291 9.49 -2.35 18.74
C PRO A 291 10.40 -1.93 19.91
N LEU A 292 11.71 -1.82 19.68
CA LEU A 292 12.67 -1.38 20.69
C LEU A 292 12.44 0.07 21.11
N ILE A 293 12.18 0.95 20.14
CA ILE A 293 11.83 2.37 20.39
C ILE A 293 10.59 2.45 21.27
N THR A 294 9.54 1.67 20.95
CA THR A 294 8.29 1.62 21.74
C THR A 294 8.54 1.10 23.14
N HIS A 295 9.34 0.05 23.29
CA HIS A 295 9.69 -0.51 24.60
C HIS A 295 10.40 0.51 25.50
N LEU A 296 11.36 1.27 24.96
CA LEU A 296 12.05 2.34 25.69
C LEU A 296 11.08 3.46 26.14
N VAL A 297 10.07 3.79 25.31
CA VAL A 297 9.03 4.75 25.67
C VAL A 297 8.19 4.26 26.84
N VAL A 298 7.77 2.98 26.82
CA VAL A 298 6.97 2.36 27.90
C VAL A 298 7.76 2.31 29.21
N GLN A 299 9.08 2.13 29.14
CA GLN A 299 9.97 2.14 30.32
C GLN A 299 10.25 3.56 30.87
N GLY A 300 9.69 4.62 30.28
CA GLY A 300 9.98 6.01 30.67
C GLY A 300 11.35 6.54 30.18
N ARG A 301 12.09 5.76 29.39
CA ARG A 301 13.41 6.12 28.84
C ARG A 301 13.27 6.91 27.54
N ALA A 302 12.59 8.07 27.63
CA ALA A 302 12.24 8.87 26.47
C ALA A 302 13.46 9.44 25.73
N VAL A 303 14.56 9.75 26.45
CA VAL A 303 15.82 10.26 25.87
C VAL A 303 16.51 9.17 25.05
N ASP A 304 16.59 7.95 25.59
CA ASP A 304 17.23 6.83 24.90
C ASP A 304 16.43 6.42 23.64
N SER A 305 15.10 6.40 23.74
CA SER A 305 14.20 6.19 22.60
C SER A 305 14.43 7.22 21.50
N HIS A 306 14.65 8.48 21.89
CA HIS A 306 14.91 9.57 20.95
C HIS A 306 16.28 9.42 20.27
N ASN A 307 17.32 9.18 21.05
CA ASN A 307 18.67 9.02 20.53
C ASN A 307 18.77 7.82 19.58
N LEU A 308 18.12 6.70 19.95
CA LEU A 308 18.04 5.53 19.07
C LEU A 308 17.33 5.88 17.76
N PHE A 309 16.15 6.57 17.83
CA PHE A 309 15.42 6.98 16.63
C PHE A 309 16.31 7.84 15.72
N LEU A 310 16.98 8.87 16.26
CA LEU A 310 17.81 9.76 15.44
C LEU A 310 19.01 9.04 14.82
N ALA A 311 19.65 8.13 15.56
CA ALA A 311 20.76 7.34 15.05
C ALA A 311 20.31 6.46 13.86
N GLU A 312 19.20 5.73 14.00
CA GLU A 312 18.68 4.86 12.94
C GLU A 312 18.07 5.65 11.79
N PHE A 313 17.42 6.81 12.04
CA PHE A 313 16.94 7.72 11.01
C PHE A 313 18.08 8.25 10.14
N ARG A 314 19.19 8.70 10.74
CA ARG A 314 20.36 9.19 9.98
C ARG A 314 20.93 8.12 9.07
N LYS A 315 21.04 6.87 9.54
CA LYS A 315 21.49 5.73 8.73
C LYS A 315 20.55 5.46 7.57
N ALA A 316 19.24 5.34 7.83
CA ALA A 316 18.23 5.09 6.81
C ALA A 316 18.18 6.21 5.77
N PHE A 317 18.25 7.47 6.22
CA PHE A 317 18.28 8.65 5.35
C PHE A 317 19.52 8.66 4.45
N LEU A 318 20.70 8.42 5.02
CA LEU A 318 21.94 8.38 4.25
C LEU A 318 21.94 7.23 3.22
N LEU A 319 21.49 6.05 3.61
CA LEU A 319 21.35 4.91 2.70
C LEU A 319 20.40 5.25 1.55
N MET A 320 19.27 5.87 1.84
CA MET A 320 18.29 6.27 0.84
C MET A 320 18.83 7.36 -0.10
N PHE A 321 19.51 8.37 0.46
CA PHE A 321 20.17 9.42 -0.32
C PHE A 321 21.21 8.82 -1.29
N VAL A 322 22.08 7.96 -0.79
CA VAL A 322 23.08 7.25 -1.61
C VAL A 322 22.41 6.39 -2.67
N ALA A 323 21.35 5.63 -2.32
CA ALA A 323 20.64 4.80 -3.27
C ALA A 323 20.01 5.62 -4.41
N TYR A 324 19.46 6.80 -4.11
CA TYR A 324 18.91 7.69 -5.14
C TYR A 324 20.00 8.32 -6.02
N VAL A 325 21.12 8.75 -5.42
CA VAL A 325 22.28 9.25 -6.20
C VAL A 325 22.82 8.17 -7.12
N VAL A 326 23.01 6.95 -6.60
CA VAL A 326 23.43 5.80 -7.42
C VAL A 326 22.43 5.51 -8.52
N GLY A 327 21.12 5.58 -8.23
CA GLY A 327 20.06 5.43 -9.23
C GLY A 327 20.18 6.45 -10.37
N ILE A 328 20.41 7.72 -10.05
CA ILE A 328 20.64 8.79 -11.06
C ILE A 328 21.88 8.47 -11.91
N VAL A 329 22.99 8.11 -11.26
CA VAL A 329 24.25 7.80 -11.95
C VAL A 329 24.09 6.58 -12.87
N VAL A 330 23.41 5.54 -12.42
CA VAL A 330 23.13 4.35 -13.23
C VAL A 330 22.29 4.69 -14.44
N VAL A 331 21.23 5.51 -14.28
CA VAL A 331 20.40 5.93 -15.41
C VAL A 331 21.16 6.84 -16.37
N ALA A 332 22.00 7.75 -15.87
CA ALA A 332 22.83 8.62 -16.71
C ALA A 332 23.83 7.80 -17.51
N TRP A 333 24.44 6.78 -16.91
CA TRP A 333 25.40 5.90 -17.59
C TRP A 333 24.71 4.95 -18.58
N ALA A 334 23.50 4.46 -18.20
CA ALA A 334 22.72 3.53 -19.01
C ALA A 334 21.82 4.21 -20.05
N ASN A 335 22.05 5.48 -20.41
CA ASN A 335 21.16 6.28 -21.25
C ASN A 335 20.82 5.64 -22.62
N GLU A 336 21.71 4.82 -23.16
CA GLU A 336 21.48 4.07 -24.39
C GLU A 336 20.72 2.75 -24.17
N VAL A 337 20.55 2.32 -22.92
CA VAL A 337 19.83 1.09 -22.61
C VAL A 337 18.33 1.35 -22.70
N PHE A 338 17.62 0.40 -23.33
CA PHE A 338 16.16 0.47 -23.55
C PHE A 338 15.35 0.87 -22.30
N ILE A 339 15.72 0.34 -21.13
CA ILE A 339 15.01 0.61 -19.86
C ILE A 339 15.15 2.05 -19.41
N ALA A 340 16.30 2.71 -19.68
CA ALA A 340 16.50 4.11 -19.33
C ALA A 340 15.53 5.04 -20.09
N LYS A 341 15.11 4.66 -21.28
CA LYS A 341 14.11 5.39 -22.10
C LYS A 341 12.68 5.20 -21.60
N ARG A 342 12.45 4.23 -20.69
CA ARG A 342 11.15 3.90 -20.10
C ARG A 342 10.87 4.56 -18.75
N ILE A 343 11.85 5.24 -18.18
CA ILE A 343 11.75 6.03 -16.94
C ILE A 343 11.84 7.52 -17.26
N LEU A 344 11.61 8.35 -16.25
CA LEU A 344 11.71 9.81 -16.40
C LEU A 344 13.12 10.24 -16.84
N PRO A 345 13.25 11.32 -17.62
CA PRO A 345 14.52 11.98 -17.88
C PRO A 345 15.23 12.39 -16.57
N LEU A 346 16.55 12.59 -16.63
CA LEU A 346 17.40 12.76 -15.45
C LEU A 346 16.96 13.91 -14.52
N PHE A 347 16.50 15.03 -15.08
CA PHE A 347 16.05 16.16 -14.29
C PHE A 347 14.80 15.83 -13.50
N GLU A 348 13.76 15.30 -14.15
CA GLU A 348 12.49 14.89 -13.54
C GLU A 348 12.70 13.74 -12.55
N LEU A 349 13.59 12.78 -12.87
CA LEU A 349 13.94 11.68 -11.99
C LEU A 349 14.62 12.18 -10.72
N SER A 350 15.53 13.16 -10.84
CA SER A 350 16.20 13.78 -9.69
C SER A 350 15.20 14.50 -8.78
N LEU A 351 14.25 15.21 -9.40
CA LEU A 351 13.18 15.88 -8.67
C LEU A 351 12.25 14.87 -7.97
N LEU A 352 11.90 13.77 -8.64
CA LEU A 352 11.11 12.68 -8.06
C LEU A 352 11.82 12.04 -6.86
N PHE A 353 13.12 11.77 -6.97
CA PHE A 353 13.89 11.19 -5.88
C PHE A 353 13.97 12.15 -4.67
N ALA A 354 14.07 13.46 -4.89
CA ALA A 354 13.99 14.46 -3.84
C ALA A 354 12.61 14.44 -3.14
N VAL A 355 11.52 14.35 -3.91
CA VAL A 355 10.15 14.19 -3.39
C VAL A 355 10.03 12.93 -2.53
N PHE A 356 10.55 11.79 -3.00
CA PHE A 356 10.48 10.52 -2.26
C PHE A 356 11.40 10.47 -1.04
N LEU A 357 12.54 11.17 -1.08
CA LEU A 357 13.42 11.33 0.09
C LEU A 357 12.66 12.02 1.24
N ILE A 358 11.91 13.06 0.92
CA ILE A 358 11.06 13.78 1.89
C ILE A 358 9.89 12.90 2.34
N PHE A 359 9.20 12.23 1.41
CA PHE A 359 8.08 11.34 1.72
C PHE A 359 8.45 10.25 2.72
N HIS A 360 9.52 9.52 2.46
CA HIS A 360 9.98 8.46 3.37
C HIS A 360 10.50 9.02 4.69
N SER A 361 11.13 10.20 4.68
CA SER A 361 11.54 10.88 5.92
C SER A 361 10.34 11.21 6.80
N ILE A 362 9.30 11.83 6.24
CA ILE A 362 8.05 12.14 6.95
C ILE A 362 7.39 10.85 7.46
N SER A 363 7.39 9.79 6.66
CA SER A 363 6.85 8.49 7.04
C SER A 363 7.59 7.89 8.25
N MET A 364 8.92 7.96 8.28
CA MET A 364 9.73 7.50 9.41
C MET A 364 9.45 8.31 10.69
N PHE A 365 9.30 9.64 10.60
CA PHE A 365 8.87 10.47 11.73
C PHE A 365 7.45 10.13 12.19
N SER A 366 6.53 9.86 11.27
CA SER A 366 5.15 9.44 11.61
C SER A 366 5.15 8.13 12.40
N VAL A 367 5.98 7.16 12.01
CA VAL A 367 6.15 5.90 12.75
C VAL A 367 6.70 6.15 14.16
N TYR A 368 7.68 7.02 14.32
CA TYR A 368 8.25 7.39 15.62
C TYR A 368 7.22 8.06 16.56
N PHE A 369 6.42 9.01 16.05
CA PHE A 369 5.37 9.64 16.86
C PHE A 369 4.26 8.67 17.24
N ARG A 370 3.89 7.75 16.34
CA ARG A 370 2.94 6.65 16.66
C ARG A 370 3.46 5.71 17.75
N ALA A 371 4.76 5.38 17.73
CA ALA A 371 5.38 4.59 18.78
C ALA A 371 5.28 5.24 20.16
N ARG A 372 5.15 6.58 20.21
CA ARG A 372 4.88 7.39 21.42
C ARG A 372 3.39 7.63 21.70
N GLY A 373 2.48 6.95 20.97
CA GLY A 373 1.03 7.12 21.13
C GLY A 373 0.45 8.42 20.56
N ARG A 374 1.19 9.14 19.72
CA ARG A 374 0.78 10.45 19.15
C ARG A 374 0.67 10.40 17.64
N GLU A 375 -0.43 10.89 17.10
CA GLU A 375 -0.69 11.03 15.64
C GLU A 375 -0.70 12.53 15.25
N VAL A 376 0.40 13.22 15.52
CA VAL A 376 0.48 14.69 15.35
C VAL A 376 0.69 15.12 13.89
N LEU A 377 1.18 14.23 13.02
CA LEU A 377 1.48 14.55 11.63
C LEU A 377 0.31 14.31 10.67
N ALA A 378 -0.73 13.58 11.06
CA ALA A 378 -1.80 13.19 10.15
C ALA A 378 -2.53 14.39 9.50
N ILE A 379 -2.91 15.39 10.29
CA ILE A 379 -3.63 16.58 9.79
C ILE A 379 -2.72 17.47 8.91
N PRO A 380 -1.52 17.90 9.35
CA PRO A 380 -0.65 18.70 8.49
C PRO A 380 -0.33 18.01 7.15
N ILE A 381 -0.09 16.72 7.17
CA ILE A 381 0.27 15.96 5.97
C ILE A 381 -0.92 15.86 5.01
N ILE A 382 -2.13 15.53 5.47
CA ILE A 382 -3.28 15.42 4.57
C ILE A 382 -3.63 16.78 3.94
N VAL A 383 -3.56 17.87 4.70
CA VAL A 383 -3.78 19.22 4.19
C VAL A 383 -2.74 19.57 3.12
N ALA A 384 -1.46 19.35 3.41
CA ALA A 384 -0.39 19.58 2.45
C ALA A 384 -0.56 18.73 1.19
N THR A 385 -0.94 17.46 1.33
CA THR A 385 -1.18 16.55 0.21
C THR A 385 -2.32 17.04 -0.69
N LEU A 386 -3.44 17.46 -0.11
CA LEU A 386 -4.58 17.96 -0.87
C LEU A 386 -4.28 19.27 -1.59
N ILE A 387 -3.54 20.18 -0.94
CA ILE A 387 -3.07 21.42 -1.58
C ILE A 387 -2.10 21.06 -2.72
N SER A 388 -1.16 20.15 -2.50
CA SER A 388 -0.23 19.68 -3.54
C SER A 388 -0.98 19.13 -4.75
N LEU A 389 -2.04 18.34 -4.53
CA LEU A 389 -2.89 17.78 -5.59
C LEU A 389 -3.52 18.90 -6.44
N VAL A 390 -4.14 19.89 -5.81
CA VAL A 390 -4.80 21.00 -6.53
C VAL A 390 -3.79 21.82 -7.32
N VAL A 391 -2.66 22.19 -6.71
CA VAL A 391 -1.60 22.94 -7.36
C VAL A 391 -0.95 22.15 -8.49
N ALA A 392 -0.75 20.84 -8.31
CA ALA A 392 -0.22 19.95 -9.35
C ALA A 392 -1.13 19.92 -10.59
N CYS A 393 -2.45 19.84 -10.42
CA CYS A 393 -3.40 19.93 -11.53
C CYS A 393 -3.30 21.26 -12.30
N GLY A 394 -3.09 22.38 -11.59
CA GLY A 394 -2.91 23.69 -12.19
C GLY A 394 -1.58 23.83 -12.95
N LEU A 395 -0.51 23.27 -12.40
CA LEU A 395 0.84 23.38 -13.00
C LEU A 395 1.10 22.35 -14.10
N ALA A 396 0.37 21.25 -14.13
CA ALA A 396 0.60 20.16 -15.09
C ALA A 396 0.58 20.65 -16.55
N LYS A 397 -0.41 21.48 -16.92
CA LYS A 397 -0.57 21.97 -18.31
C LYS A 397 0.58 22.88 -18.77
N ASN A 398 1.12 23.71 -17.89
CA ASN A 398 2.08 24.74 -18.25
C ASN A 398 3.53 24.30 -18.04
N TYR A 399 3.77 23.43 -17.05
CA TYR A 399 5.11 23.03 -16.63
C TYR A 399 5.35 21.51 -16.71
N GLY A 400 4.39 20.74 -17.24
CA GLY A 400 4.54 19.30 -17.42
C GLY A 400 4.80 18.53 -16.13
N VAL A 401 5.55 17.43 -16.23
CA VAL A 401 5.95 16.58 -15.09
C VAL A 401 6.72 17.36 -14.01
N PRO A 402 7.68 18.25 -14.35
CA PRO A 402 8.36 19.08 -13.34
C PRO A 402 7.41 19.91 -12.50
N GLY A 403 6.36 20.50 -13.08
CA GLY A 403 5.37 21.28 -12.35
C GLY A 403 4.59 20.43 -11.34
N VAL A 404 4.22 19.21 -11.71
CA VAL A 404 3.58 18.26 -10.82
C VAL A 404 4.50 17.90 -9.65
N LEU A 405 5.74 17.50 -9.92
CA LEU A 405 6.70 17.09 -8.91
C LEU A 405 7.12 18.25 -7.99
N ALA A 406 7.32 19.46 -8.55
CA ALA A 406 7.66 20.65 -7.77
C ALA A 406 6.55 21.02 -6.79
N SER A 407 5.26 20.84 -7.14
CA SER A 407 4.15 21.08 -6.22
C SER A 407 4.20 20.14 -5.00
N PHE A 408 4.48 18.85 -5.21
CA PHE A 408 4.65 17.89 -4.13
C PHE A 408 5.92 18.18 -3.31
N LEU A 409 7.03 18.56 -3.94
CA LEU A 409 8.26 18.88 -3.25
C LEU A 409 8.07 20.09 -2.32
N ALA A 410 7.52 21.17 -2.84
CA ALA A 410 7.38 22.44 -2.10
C ALA A 410 6.28 22.36 -1.03
N ILE A 411 5.09 21.89 -1.40
CA ILE A 411 3.91 21.98 -0.53
C ILE A 411 3.85 20.81 0.44
N TYR A 412 3.96 19.56 -0.09
CA TYR A 412 3.98 18.39 0.78
C TYR A 412 5.23 18.37 1.66
N GLY A 413 6.40 18.68 1.09
CA GLY A 413 7.65 18.80 1.84
C GLY A 413 7.60 19.90 2.89
N GLY A 414 7.17 21.11 2.52
CA GLY A 414 7.02 22.25 3.42
C GLY A 414 6.02 21.97 4.55
N GLY A 415 4.85 21.41 4.22
CA GLY A 415 3.84 21.03 5.20
C GLY A 415 4.31 19.93 6.16
N GLY A 416 5.04 18.95 5.64
CA GLY A 416 5.66 17.90 6.45
C GLY A 416 6.72 18.44 7.42
N LEU A 417 7.61 19.31 6.93
CA LEU A 417 8.63 19.95 7.77
C LEU A 417 8.01 20.84 8.85
N LEU A 418 7.00 21.64 8.50
CA LEU A 418 6.25 22.45 9.45
C LEU A 418 5.56 21.58 10.51
N GLY A 419 4.89 20.52 10.10
CA GLY A 419 4.26 19.54 10.99
C GLY A 419 5.26 18.89 11.94
N MET A 420 6.42 18.47 11.44
CA MET A 420 7.50 17.95 12.27
C MET A 420 8.03 18.98 13.28
N ARG A 421 8.22 20.23 12.87
CA ARG A 421 8.66 21.31 13.76
C ARG A 421 7.66 21.58 14.90
N ILE A 422 6.36 21.60 14.57
CA ILE A 422 5.28 21.78 15.57
C ILE A 422 5.26 20.59 16.53
N ALA A 423 5.28 19.37 16.00
CA ALA A 423 5.30 18.15 16.80
C ALA A 423 6.53 18.05 17.72
N TRP A 424 7.64 18.63 17.31
CA TRP A 424 8.89 18.65 18.04
C TRP A 424 8.90 19.68 19.19
N LYS A 425 8.25 20.84 19.00
CA LYS A 425 8.12 21.86 20.03
C LYS A 425 7.14 21.48 21.16
N ASN A 426 6.17 20.65 20.86
CA ASN A 426 5.16 20.16 21.80
C ASN A 426 5.57 18.85 22.50
N ARG A 427 6.85 18.68 22.75
CA ARG A 427 7.42 17.52 23.47
C ARG A 427 7.11 17.48 24.95
#